data_a369e295527a82fc0bdc240b9ff181bf
#
_entry.id   a369e295527a82fc0bdc240b9ff181bf
#
_cell.length_a   1.000
_cell.length_b   1.000
_cell.length_c   1.000
_cell.angle_alpha   90.00
_cell.angle_beta   90.00
_cell.angle_gamma   90.00
#
_symmetry.space_group_name_H-M   'P 1'
#
loop_
_entity.id
_entity.type
_entity.pdbx_description
1 polymer ?
#
loop_
_entity_poly.entity_id
_entity_poly.type
_entity_poly.pdbx_seq_one_letter_code
_entity_poly.pdbx_strand_id
1 'polypeptide(L)'
;IPFGLLLPLLLPKRWHPITVPAGLFGSICIEFVQLRTGRGFCQLDDIVMNTLGALAGYLLWLAGRGLLRGILRFCNRQGRRRGLFGVLALLWMLVIFSFSAQPADESTQTSLRVGRAVCVVIVPDYAQMTQEQQTAWAERIEFPVRKGAHMTEYGVLAMLWLGVLAGEEITRKRAVIAIALTALYAST
;
A
#
# COMPACT_ATOMS: atom_id res chain seq x y z
N ILE A 1 -5.36 1.42 -0.35
CA ILE A 1 -4.18 1.19 -1.19
C ILE A 1 -3.99 -0.31 -1.51
N PRO A 2 -3.95 -1.27 -0.55
CA PRO A 2 -3.66 -2.66 -0.87
C PRO A 2 -4.71 -3.29 -1.78
N PHE A 3 -5.98 -2.98 -1.59
CA PHE A 3 -7.04 -3.47 -2.46
C PHE A 3 -6.80 -3.07 -3.94
N GLY A 4 -6.47 -1.81 -4.19
CA GLY A 4 -6.18 -1.29 -5.52
C GLY A 4 -4.93 -1.89 -6.15
N LEU A 5 -3.93 -2.25 -5.33
CA LEU A 5 -2.68 -2.86 -5.79
C LEU A 5 -2.84 -4.35 -6.08
N LEU A 6 -3.57 -5.08 -5.25
CA LEU A 6 -3.63 -6.54 -5.28
C LEU A 6 -4.76 -7.09 -6.15
N LEU A 7 -5.91 -6.42 -6.19
CA LEU A 7 -7.06 -6.90 -6.96
C LEU A 7 -6.74 -7.09 -8.46
N PRO A 8 -6.02 -6.16 -9.15
CA PRO A 8 -5.66 -6.37 -10.55
C PRO A 8 -4.78 -7.60 -10.80
N LEU A 9 -4.03 -8.07 -9.80
CA LEU A 9 -3.23 -9.31 -9.92
C LEU A 9 -4.10 -10.56 -9.99
N LEU A 10 -5.28 -10.50 -9.39
CA LEU A 10 -6.24 -11.60 -9.31
C LEU A 10 -7.24 -11.59 -10.48
N LEU A 11 -7.48 -10.42 -11.09
CA LEU A 11 -8.45 -10.27 -12.16
C LEU A 11 -7.84 -10.50 -13.56
N PRO A 12 -8.63 -10.99 -14.53
CA PRO A 12 -8.26 -10.96 -15.94
C PRO A 12 -8.04 -9.53 -16.42
N LYS A 13 -7.14 -9.32 -17.41
CA LYS A 13 -6.75 -7.98 -17.91
C LYS A 13 -7.93 -7.08 -18.29
N ARG A 14 -9.00 -7.65 -18.85
CA ARG A 14 -10.23 -6.92 -19.24
C ARG A 14 -10.98 -6.31 -18.05
N TRP A 15 -10.78 -6.86 -16.83
CA TRP A 15 -11.50 -6.45 -15.63
C TRP A 15 -10.69 -5.52 -14.72
N HIS A 16 -9.44 -5.19 -15.07
CA HIS A 16 -8.60 -4.29 -14.25
C HIS A 16 -9.26 -2.93 -13.97
N PRO A 17 -9.98 -2.27 -14.91
CA PRO A 17 -10.62 -0.98 -14.65
C PRO A 17 -11.70 -1.03 -13.55
N ILE A 18 -12.25 -2.22 -13.27
CA ILE A 18 -13.26 -2.41 -12.21
C ILE A 18 -12.65 -2.28 -10.80
N THR A 19 -11.34 -2.27 -10.67
CA THR A 19 -10.67 -2.22 -9.36
C THR A 19 -11.13 -1.04 -8.50
N VAL A 20 -11.25 0.15 -9.08
CA VAL A 20 -11.65 1.36 -8.34
C VAL A 20 -13.15 1.33 -8.00
N PRO A 21 -14.06 1.05 -8.95
CA PRO A 21 -15.47 0.85 -8.65
C PRO A 21 -15.73 -0.26 -7.61
N ALA A 22 -14.98 -1.36 -7.65
CA ALA A 22 -15.10 -2.43 -6.66
C ALA A 22 -14.63 -1.99 -5.27
N GLY A 23 -13.59 -1.13 -5.20
CA GLY A 23 -13.14 -0.52 -3.95
C GLY A 23 -14.19 0.41 -3.35
N LEU A 24 -14.82 1.25 -4.16
CA LEU A 24 -15.93 2.11 -3.76
C LEU A 24 -17.11 1.27 -3.24
N PHE A 25 -17.54 0.29 -4.00
CA PHE A 25 -18.64 -0.57 -3.61
C PHE A 25 -18.36 -1.33 -2.30
N GLY A 26 -17.15 -1.89 -2.17
CA GLY A 26 -16.73 -2.57 -0.95
C GLY A 26 -16.73 -1.65 0.27
N SER A 27 -16.28 -0.39 0.11
CA SER A 27 -16.33 0.60 1.19
C SER A 27 -17.75 0.94 1.60
N ILE A 28 -18.65 1.15 0.64
CA ILE A 28 -20.09 1.39 0.92
C ILE A 28 -20.71 0.20 1.67
N CYS A 29 -20.38 -1.04 1.27
CA CYS A 29 -20.86 -2.23 1.96
C CYS A 29 -20.37 -2.31 3.42
N ILE A 30 -19.09 -1.97 3.65
CA ILE A 30 -18.52 -1.95 5.01
C ILE A 30 -19.24 -0.93 5.87
N GLU A 31 -19.41 0.31 5.39
CA GLU A 31 -20.12 1.37 6.12
C GLU A 31 -21.59 0.98 6.42
N PHE A 32 -22.25 0.35 5.46
CA PHE A 32 -23.62 -0.14 5.66
C PHE A 32 -23.69 -1.23 6.73
N VAL A 33 -22.74 -2.17 6.75
CA VAL A 33 -22.67 -3.22 7.78
C VAL A 33 -22.37 -2.59 9.15
N GLN A 34 -21.47 -1.63 9.25
CA GLN A 34 -21.15 -0.92 10.49
C GLN A 34 -22.37 -0.19 11.05
N LEU A 35 -23.12 0.50 10.18
CA LEU A 35 -24.37 1.16 10.55
C LEU A 35 -25.42 0.18 11.08
N ARG A 36 -25.57 -0.99 10.43
CA ARG A 36 -26.54 -2.03 10.84
C ARG A 36 -26.17 -2.75 12.13
N THR A 37 -24.87 -2.89 12.39
CA THR A 37 -24.36 -3.59 13.59
C THR A 37 -24.15 -2.67 14.78
N GLY A 38 -24.32 -1.36 14.63
CA GLY A 38 -24.07 -0.38 15.68
C GLY A 38 -22.59 -0.29 16.10
N ARG A 39 -21.67 -0.79 15.27
CA ARG A 39 -20.22 -0.85 15.55
C ARG A 39 -19.42 0.32 14.96
N GLY A 40 -20.07 1.44 14.66
CA GLY A 40 -19.41 2.63 14.13
C GLY A 40 -20.42 3.64 13.59
N PHE A 41 -19.90 4.81 13.24
CA PHE A 41 -20.67 5.84 12.56
C PHE A 41 -20.37 5.74 11.06
N CYS A 42 -21.43 5.76 10.23
CA CYS A 42 -21.26 5.84 8.78
C CYS A 42 -20.62 7.20 8.44
N GLN A 43 -19.37 7.18 8.02
CA GLN A 43 -18.60 8.38 7.69
C GLN A 43 -18.33 8.40 6.18
N LEU A 44 -18.80 9.46 5.51
CA LEU A 44 -18.51 9.68 4.08
C LEU A 44 -17.02 9.79 3.82
N ASP A 45 -16.27 10.32 4.79
CA ASP A 45 -14.80 10.45 4.70
C ASP A 45 -14.12 9.07 4.54
N ASP A 46 -14.62 8.04 5.21
CA ASP A 46 -14.07 6.67 5.09
C ASP A 46 -14.32 6.09 3.70
N ILE A 47 -15.48 6.35 3.11
CA ILE A 47 -15.78 5.92 1.73
C ILE A 47 -14.85 6.63 0.75
N VAL A 48 -14.66 7.94 0.91
CA VAL A 48 -13.78 8.74 0.04
C VAL A 48 -12.33 8.27 0.18
N MET A 49 -11.82 8.15 1.41
CA MET A 49 -10.42 7.76 1.67
C MET A 49 -10.12 6.34 1.20
N ASN A 50 -11.05 5.39 1.39
CA ASN A 50 -10.90 4.03 0.90
C ASN A 50 -10.90 3.97 -0.64
N THR A 51 -11.75 4.77 -1.28
CA THR A 51 -11.83 4.86 -2.74
C THR A 51 -10.56 5.51 -3.32
N LEU A 52 -10.08 6.60 -2.72
CA LEU A 52 -8.80 7.22 -3.08
C LEU A 52 -7.64 6.25 -2.86
N GLY A 53 -7.67 5.49 -1.77
CA GLY A 53 -6.71 4.42 -1.51
C GLY A 53 -6.74 3.32 -2.58
N ALA A 54 -7.91 2.92 -3.05
CA ALA A 54 -8.06 1.97 -4.15
C ALA A 54 -7.51 2.54 -5.47
N LEU A 55 -7.78 3.80 -5.76
CA LEU A 55 -7.25 4.49 -6.94
C LEU A 55 -5.73 4.60 -6.88
N ALA A 56 -5.18 5.08 -5.78
CA ALA A 56 -3.73 5.19 -5.58
C ALA A 56 -3.03 3.82 -5.73
N GLY A 57 -3.61 2.77 -5.12
CA GLY A 57 -3.11 1.39 -5.28
C GLY A 57 -3.15 0.90 -6.72
N TYR A 58 -4.20 1.22 -7.47
CA TYR A 58 -4.31 0.87 -8.87
C TYR A 58 -3.29 1.61 -9.75
N LEU A 59 -3.05 2.90 -9.48
CA LEU A 59 -2.02 3.67 -10.17
C LEU A 59 -0.61 3.15 -9.87
N LEU A 60 -0.33 2.81 -8.61
CA LEU A 60 0.93 2.16 -8.22
C LEU A 60 1.11 0.81 -8.91
N TRP A 61 0.05 0.03 -9.07
CA TRP A 61 0.10 -1.23 -9.81
C TRP A 61 0.41 -0.99 -11.30
N LEU A 62 -0.20 0.01 -11.94
CA LEU A 62 0.09 0.37 -13.33
C LEU A 62 1.56 0.77 -13.52
N ALA A 63 2.06 1.65 -12.63
CA ALA A 63 3.45 2.11 -12.65
C ALA A 63 4.41 0.94 -12.39
N GLY A 64 4.16 0.15 -11.34
CA GLY A 64 4.97 -1.02 -10.97
C GLY A 64 4.99 -2.08 -12.06
N ARG A 65 3.87 -2.32 -12.72
CA ARG A 65 3.80 -3.23 -13.87
C ARG A 65 4.62 -2.74 -15.05
N GLY A 66 4.62 -1.42 -15.32
CA GLY A 66 5.44 -0.81 -16.37
C GLY A 66 6.92 -0.95 -16.07
N LEU A 67 7.32 -0.56 -14.86
CA LEU A 67 8.69 -0.65 -14.36
C LEU A 67 9.19 -2.10 -14.36
N LEU A 68 8.40 -3.02 -13.80
CA LEU A 68 8.74 -4.44 -13.76
C LEU A 68 8.95 -5.01 -15.16
N ARG A 69 8.09 -4.67 -16.13
CA ARG A 69 8.26 -5.09 -17.52
C ARG A 69 9.55 -4.52 -18.13
N GLY A 70 9.89 -3.26 -17.84
CA GLY A 70 11.14 -2.63 -18.26
C GLY A 70 12.36 -3.39 -17.71
N ILE A 71 12.38 -3.65 -16.41
CA ILE A 71 13.46 -4.41 -15.75
C ILE A 71 13.52 -5.84 -16.27
N LEU A 72 12.39 -6.51 -16.49
CA LEU A 72 12.34 -7.87 -17.06
C LEU A 72 12.94 -7.95 -18.47
N ARG A 73 12.72 -6.92 -19.29
CA ARG A 73 13.33 -6.82 -20.63
C ARG A 73 14.83 -6.55 -20.56
N PHE A 74 15.27 -5.71 -19.62
CA PHE A 74 16.68 -5.37 -19.44
C PHE A 74 17.50 -6.54 -18.87
N CYS A 75 16.93 -7.31 -17.92
CA CYS A 75 17.57 -8.45 -17.30
C CYS A 75 17.27 -9.77 -18.05
N ASN A 76 17.77 -9.93 -19.27
CA ASN A 76 17.45 -11.07 -20.15
C ASN A 76 18.02 -12.44 -19.67
N ARG A 77 18.72 -12.51 -18.53
CA ARG A 77 19.19 -13.78 -17.94
C ARG A 77 18.37 -14.12 -16.68
N GLN A 78 17.50 -15.10 -16.82
CA GLN A 78 16.50 -15.52 -15.84
C GLN A 78 17.06 -15.82 -14.42
N GLY A 79 18.27 -16.37 -14.32
CA GLY A 79 18.92 -16.64 -13.03
C GLY A 79 19.39 -15.36 -12.30
N ARG A 80 20.01 -14.43 -13.03
CA ARG A 80 20.51 -13.17 -12.48
C ARG A 80 19.37 -12.30 -11.94
N ARG A 81 18.24 -12.29 -12.62
CA ARG A 81 17.04 -11.57 -12.21
C ARG A 81 16.45 -12.09 -10.90
N ARG A 82 16.26 -13.43 -10.79
CA ARG A 82 15.74 -14.06 -9.57
C ARG A 82 16.63 -13.77 -8.37
N GLY A 83 17.96 -13.86 -8.57
CA GLY A 83 18.92 -13.50 -7.53
C GLY A 83 18.80 -12.03 -7.09
N LEU A 84 18.72 -11.09 -8.04
CA LEU A 84 18.57 -9.65 -7.73
C LEU A 84 17.29 -9.37 -6.95
N PHE A 85 16.13 -9.84 -7.44
CA PHE A 85 14.86 -9.63 -6.73
C PHE A 85 14.83 -10.34 -5.38
N GLY A 86 15.48 -11.50 -5.25
CA GLY A 86 15.61 -12.20 -3.97
C GLY A 86 16.41 -11.40 -2.96
N VAL A 87 17.58 -10.88 -3.36
CA VAL A 87 18.37 -9.98 -2.49
C VAL A 87 17.62 -8.74 -2.11
N LEU A 88 16.95 -8.09 -3.08
CA LEU A 88 16.12 -6.91 -2.80
C LEU A 88 14.95 -7.22 -1.86
N ALA A 89 14.30 -8.37 -1.99
CA ALA A 89 13.24 -8.79 -1.09
C ALA A 89 13.75 -8.99 0.34
N LEU A 90 14.91 -9.66 0.50
CA LEU A 90 15.52 -9.85 1.81
C LEU A 90 15.94 -8.51 2.45
N LEU A 91 16.57 -7.62 1.69
CA LEU A 91 16.93 -6.30 2.18
C LEU A 91 15.67 -5.50 2.59
N TRP A 92 14.60 -5.59 1.80
CA TRP A 92 13.34 -4.92 2.11
C TRP A 92 12.67 -5.49 3.36
N MET A 93 12.73 -6.80 3.57
CA MET A 93 12.27 -7.44 4.81
C MET A 93 13.06 -6.91 6.03
N LEU A 94 14.37 -6.72 5.91
CA LEU A 94 15.17 -6.11 6.98
C LEU A 94 14.75 -4.66 7.24
N VAL A 95 14.42 -3.90 6.21
CA VAL A 95 13.88 -2.53 6.36
C VAL A 95 12.55 -2.54 7.11
N ILE A 96 11.59 -3.37 6.70
CA ILE A 96 10.31 -3.51 7.41
C ILE A 96 10.54 -3.93 8.87
N PHE A 97 11.41 -4.91 9.10
CA PHE A 97 11.74 -5.35 10.45
C PHE A 97 12.32 -4.21 11.30
N SER A 98 13.23 -3.41 10.73
CA SER A 98 13.82 -2.28 11.46
C SER A 98 12.80 -1.21 11.86
N PHE A 99 11.81 -0.94 11.01
CA PHE A 99 10.70 -0.05 11.36
C PHE A 99 9.75 -0.67 12.40
N SER A 100 9.45 -1.97 12.27
CA SER A 100 8.58 -2.68 13.22
C SER A 100 9.23 -2.86 14.60
N ALA A 101 10.55 -2.91 14.67
CA ALA A 101 11.30 -3.05 15.91
C ALA A 101 11.48 -1.72 16.67
N GLN A 102 11.05 -0.59 16.11
CA GLN A 102 11.13 0.71 16.78
C GLN A 102 10.18 0.78 17.98
N PRO A 103 10.61 1.39 19.11
CA PRO A 103 9.71 1.70 20.20
C PRO A 103 8.49 2.53 19.75
N ALA A 104 7.37 2.36 20.42
CA ALA A 104 6.11 3.02 20.04
C ALA A 104 6.25 4.55 19.95
N ASP A 105 7.03 5.15 20.85
CA ASP A 105 7.27 6.60 20.88
C ASP A 105 8.03 7.09 19.63
N GLU A 106 9.07 6.37 19.21
CA GLU A 106 9.84 6.71 18.00
C GLU A 106 9.00 6.52 16.73
N SER A 107 8.23 5.45 16.67
CA SER A 107 7.31 5.18 15.57
C SER A 107 6.26 6.28 15.44
N THR A 108 5.69 6.74 16.56
CA THR A 108 4.74 7.86 16.59
C THR A 108 5.38 9.16 16.12
N GLN A 109 6.58 9.48 16.61
CA GLN A 109 7.30 10.69 16.18
C GLN A 109 7.61 10.66 14.67
N THR A 110 8.00 9.50 14.15
CA THR A 110 8.26 9.33 12.71
C THR A 110 6.98 9.54 11.91
N SER A 111 5.86 8.97 12.33
CA SER A 111 4.55 9.15 11.70
C SER A 111 4.09 10.61 11.72
N LEU A 112 4.31 11.32 12.83
CA LEU A 112 3.98 12.74 12.96
C LEU A 112 4.86 13.62 12.07
N ARG A 113 6.17 13.30 11.91
CA ARG A 113 7.05 14.02 10.97
C ARG A 113 6.57 13.86 9.53
N VAL A 114 6.27 12.64 9.12
CA VAL A 114 5.72 12.37 7.79
C VAL A 114 4.35 13.03 7.65
N GLY A 115 3.49 12.96 8.69
CA GLY A 115 2.20 13.62 8.74
C GLY A 115 2.33 15.14 8.50
N ARG A 116 3.24 15.81 9.18
CA ARG A 116 3.51 17.25 8.95
C ARG A 116 3.92 17.54 7.51
N ALA A 117 4.82 16.73 6.93
CA ALA A 117 5.24 16.90 5.53
C ALA A 117 4.06 16.72 4.56
N VAL A 118 3.17 15.78 4.84
CA VAL A 118 1.95 15.55 4.06
C VAL A 118 0.98 16.72 4.23
N CYS A 119 0.80 17.25 5.46
CA CYS A 119 -0.05 18.42 5.72
C CYS A 119 0.39 19.66 4.94
N VAL A 120 1.70 19.89 4.81
CA VAL A 120 2.24 21.01 4.01
C VAL A 120 1.74 20.97 2.56
N VAL A 121 1.52 19.75 2.02
CA VAL A 121 1.09 19.58 0.62
C VAL A 121 -0.44 19.62 0.48
N ILE A 122 -1.18 19.09 1.47
CA ILE A 122 -2.64 18.88 1.31
C ILE A 122 -3.47 19.94 2.02
N VAL A 123 -2.95 20.58 3.08
CA VAL A 123 -3.72 21.56 3.86
C VAL A 123 -3.36 22.97 3.39
N PRO A 124 -4.33 23.74 2.85
CA PRO A 124 -4.08 25.13 2.48
C PRO A 124 -3.60 25.93 3.70
N ASP A 125 -2.64 26.81 3.47
CA ASP A 125 -2.07 27.74 4.48
C ASP A 125 -1.51 27.07 5.75
N TYR A 126 -1.17 25.75 5.69
CA TYR A 126 -0.63 25.01 6.83
C TYR A 126 0.60 25.68 7.46
N ALA A 127 1.47 26.30 6.65
CA ALA A 127 2.68 26.98 7.12
C ALA A 127 2.37 28.26 7.94
N GLN A 128 1.19 28.84 7.79
CA GLN A 128 0.74 30.06 8.49
C GLN A 128 -0.04 29.73 9.78
N MET A 129 -0.36 28.46 10.01
CA MET A 129 -1.07 28.01 11.19
C MET A 129 -0.19 28.06 12.44
N THR A 130 -0.84 28.21 13.61
CA THR A 130 -0.13 28.11 14.90
C THR A 130 0.43 26.70 15.10
N GLN A 131 1.45 26.58 15.94
CA GLN A 131 2.08 25.27 16.27
C GLN A 131 1.04 24.26 16.80
N GLU A 132 0.06 24.72 17.58
CA GLU A 132 -1.03 23.88 18.12
C GLU A 132 -1.91 23.34 16.99
N GLN A 133 -2.30 24.21 16.04
CA GLN A 133 -3.10 23.81 14.88
C GLN A 133 -2.35 22.84 13.98
N GLN A 134 -1.06 23.09 13.72
CA GLN A 134 -0.21 22.18 12.93
C GLN A 134 -0.09 20.81 13.59
N THR A 135 0.05 20.75 14.92
CA THR A 135 0.14 19.51 15.67
C THR A 135 -1.18 18.75 15.63
N ALA A 136 -2.31 19.44 15.84
CA ALA A 136 -3.64 18.84 15.77
C ALA A 136 -3.92 18.21 14.38
N TRP A 137 -3.52 18.89 13.30
CA TRP A 137 -3.62 18.33 11.95
C TRP A 137 -2.72 17.10 11.76
N ALA A 138 -1.48 17.14 12.24
CA ALA A 138 -0.55 16.03 12.13
C ALA A 138 -1.04 14.79 12.91
N GLU A 139 -1.61 14.98 14.11
CA GLU A 139 -2.22 13.92 14.91
C GLU A 139 -3.44 13.32 14.22
N ARG A 140 -4.28 14.15 13.59
CA ARG A 140 -5.48 13.69 12.88
C ARG A 140 -5.15 12.77 11.71
N ILE A 141 -4.03 13.03 11.01
CA ILE A 141 -3.62 12.21 9.87
C ILE A 141 -2.58 11.14 10.24
N GLU A 142 -2.12 11.07 11.49
CA GLU A 142 -1.11 10.12 11.95
C GLU A 142 -1.54 8.66 11.67
N PHE A 143 -2.76 8.30 12.02
CA PHE A 143 -3.29 6.95 11.79
C PHE A 143 -3.33 6.57 10.30
N PRO A 144 -3.94 7.34 9.39
CA PRO A 144 -3.90 7.02 7.97
C PRO A 144 -2.49 7.03 7.37
N VAL A 145 -1.59 7.89 7.84
CA VAL A 145 -0.18 7.89 7.40
C VAL A 145 0.51 6.60 7.80
N ARG A 146 0.40 6.18 9.06
CA ARG A 146 0.98 4.93 9.57
C ARG A 146 0.43 3.72 8.83
N LYS A 147 -0.89 3.65 8.69
CA LYS A 147 -1.54 2.57 7.95
C LYS A 147 -1.14 2.55 6.48
N GLY A 148 -1.02 3.71 5.85
CA GLY A 148 -0.54 3.85 4.48
C GLY A 148 0.91 3.40 4.30
N ALA A 149 1.79 3.71 5.25
CA ALA A 149 3.17 3.26 5.25
C ALA A 149 3.26 1.73 5.28
N HIS A 150 2.63 1.07 6.25
CA HIS A 150 2.60 -0.41 6.31
C HIS A 150 2.03 -1.05 5.05
N MET A 151 0.96 -0.49 4.50
CA MET A 151 0.38 -0.98 3.26
C MET A 151 1.35 -0.88 2.08
N THR A 152 2.13 0.20 2.01
CA THR A 152 3.13 0.43 0.97
C THR A 152 4.29 -0.54 1.14
N GLU A 153 4.79 -0.72 2.36
CA GLU A 153 5.86 -1.65 2.70
C GLU A 153 5.55 -3.08 2.24
N TYR A 154 4.39 -3.60 2.63
CA TYR A 154 3.97 -4.94 2.21
C TYR A 154 3.61 -5.02 0.72
N GLY A 155 3.09 -3.95 0.13
CA GLY A 155 2.85 -3.87 -1.31
C GLY A 155 4.14 -4.00 -2.11
N VAL A 156 5.20 -3.29 -1.70
CA VAL A 156 6.54 -3.38 -2.31
C VAL A 156 7.11 -4.79 -2.13
N LEU A 157 7.00 -5.39 -0.93
CA LEU A 157 7.46 -6.75 -0.68
C LEU A 157 6.76 -7.77 -1.60
N ALA A 158 5.44 -7.66 -1.78
CA ALA A 158 4.69 -8.52 -2.70
C ALA A 158 5.18 -8.39 -4.15
N MET A 159 5.50 -7.16 -4.60
CA MET A 159 6.05 -6.93 -5.93
C MET A 159 7.46 -7.52 -6.08
N LEU A 160 8.29 -7.45 -5.06
CA LEU A 160 9.63 -8.05 -5.06
C LEU A 160 9.53 -9.58 -5.13
N TRP A 161 8.69 -10.21 -4.33
CA TRP A 161 8.40 -11.65 -4.42
C TRP A 161 7.85 -12.05 -5.79
N LEU A 162 6.99 -11.21 -6.35
CA LEU A 162 6.50 -11.44 -7.71
C LEU A 162 7.64 -11.39 -8.73
N GLY A 163 8.62 -10.49 -8.57
CA GLY A 163 9.84 -10.43 -9.38
C GLY A 163 10.69 -11.69 -9.30
N VAL A 164 10.81 -12.30 -8.10
CA VAL A 164 11.50 -13.59 -7.89
C VAL A 164 10.77 -14.73 -8.61
N LEU A 165 9.45 -14.79 -8.46
CA LEU A 165 8.59 -15.87 -8.95
C LEU A 165 8.26 -15.74 -10.44
N ALA A 166 8.30 -14.52 -10.98
CA ALA A 166 7.93 -14.26 -12.36
C ALA A 166 8.88 -14.96 -13.35
N GLY A 167 8.30 -15.64 -14.33
CA GLY A 167 9.00 -16.08 -15.54
C GLY A 167 8.90 -15.00 -16.63
N GLU A 168 8.70 -15.40 -17.87
CA GLU A 168 8.40 -14.47 -18.96
C GLU A 168 7.03 -13.80 -18.81
N GLU A 169 6.09 -14.49 -18.11
CA GLU A 169 4.76 -13.99 -17.82
C GLU A 169 4.43 -14.05 -16.33
N ILE A 170 3.68 -13.06 -15.87
CA ILE A 170 3.10 -13.05 -14.53
C ILE A 170 1.78 -13.83 -14.57
N THR A 171 1.81 -15.04 -14.00
CA THR A 171 0.62 -15.89 -13.90
C THR A 171 -0.13 -15.61 -12.59
N ARG A 172 -1.44 -15.85 -12.59
CA ARG A 172 -2.29 -15.72 -11.39
C ARG A 172 -1.75 -16.55 -10.21
N LYS A 173 -1.28 -17.78 -10.48
CA LYS A 173 -0.72 -18.67 -9.46
C LYS A 173 0.52 -18.04 -8.77
N ARG A 174 1.42 -17.43 -9.55
CA ARG A 174 2.61 -16.75 -9.01
C ARG A 174 2.25 -15.50 -8.21
N ALA A 175 1.23 -14.76 -8.65
CA ALA A 175 0.74 -13.61 -7.89
C ALA A 175 0.16 -14.04 -6.53
N VAL A 176 -0.65 -15.11 -6.49
CA VAL A 176 -1.18 -15.65 -5.24
C VAL A 176 -0.07 -16.09 -4.30
N ILE A 177 0.96 -16.77 -4.80
CA ILE A 177 2.10 -17.21 -3.97
C ILE A 177 2.86 -15.99 -3.41
N ALA A 178 3.12 -14.95 -4.22
CA ALA A 178 3.79 -13.74 -3.75
C ALA A 178 3.00 -13.03 -2.64
N ILE A 179 1.68 -12.94 -2.79
CA ILE A 179 0.78 -12.38 -1.77
C ILE A 179 0.81 -13.24 -0.51
N ALA A 180 0.74 -14.56 -0.63
CA ALA A 180 0.78 -15.48 0.50
C ALA A 180 2.09 -15.39 1.29
N LEU A 181 3.24 -15.32 0.60
CA LEU A 181 4.55 -15.12 1.24
C LEU A 181 4.63 -13.78 1.99
N THR A 182 4.07 -12.73 1.39
CA THR A 182 4.03 -11.40 2.03
C THR A 182 3.11 -11.41 3.25
N ALA A 183 1.94 -12.04 3.16
CA ALA A 183 1.00 -12.17 4.27
C ALA A 183 1.59 -13.01 5.42
N LEU A 184 2.30 -14.07 5.11
CA LEU A 184 3.01 -14.88 6.10
C LEU A 184 4.04 -14.04 6.86
N TYR A 185 4.84 -13.26 6.14
CA TYR A 185 5.82 -12.34 6.77
C TYR A 185 5.13 -11.23 7.60
N ALA A 186 4.00 -10.71 7.16
CA ALA A 186 3.25 -9.68 7.88
C ALA A 186 2.61 -10.20 9.17
N SER A 187 2.48 -11.52 9.34
CA SER A 187 1.90 -12.16 10.52
C SER A 187 2.95 -12.56 11.57
N THR A 188 4.23 -12.38 11.28
CA THR A 188 5.36 -12.65 12.21
C THR A 188 5.78 -11.40 12.94
#